data_3144b52672fdd4c0e2e0eff93b695e54
#
_entry.id   3144b52672fdd4c0e2e0eff93b695e54
#
_cell.length_a   1.000
_cell.length_b   1.000
_cell.length_c   1.000
_cell.angle_alpha   90.00
_cell.angle_beta   90.00
_cell.angle_gamma   90.00
#
_symmetry.space_group_name_H-M   'P 1'
#
loop_
_entity.id
_entity.type
_entity.pdbx_description
1 polymer ?
#
loop_
_entity_poly.entity_id
_entity_poly.type
_entity_poly.pdbx_seq_one_letter_code
_entity_poly.pdbx_strand_id
1 'polypeptide(L)'
;PHELSGGQRQSVAIARALIMKPKFVICDEPTSMLDVSIRISIMDLMVSLAKDLNVSYLYITHDLAVARYMCDRIAVMYNGKIVELAETEELLKNPIHPYTKRLISSIPVPDPTYERKVYEITKNDLDDIENLSNNKDELYDTGNNHYVSTHKIEGLI
;
A
#
# COMPACT_ATOMS: atom_id res chain seq x y z
N PRO A 1 -9.32 -7.84 29.42
CA PRO A 1 -8.76 -7.91 28.06
C PRO A 1 -8.78 -9.33 27.49
N HIS A 2 -8.64 -10.37 28.33
CA HIS A 2 -8.52 -11.77 27.91
C HIS A 2 -9.86 -12.37 27.41
N GLU A 3 -10.99 -11.76 27.71
CA GLU A 3 -12.34 -12.20 27.32
C GLU A 3 -12.79 -11.59 25.97
N LEU A 4 -12.05 -10.62 25.43
CA LEU A 4 -12.38 -9.97 24.17
C LEU A 4 -11.86 -10.74 22.96
N SER A 5 -12.68 -10.85 21.90
CA SER A 5 -12.25 -11.37 20.60
C SER A 5 -11.18 -10.46 19.96
N GLY A 6 -10.47 -10.97 18.95
CA GLY A 6 -9.48 -10.18 18.19
C GLY A 6 -10.05 -8.88 17.64
N GLY A 7 -11.23 -8.95 17.00
CA GLY A 7 -11.91 -7.78 16.45
C GLY A 7 -12.37 -6.79 17.53
N GLN A 8 -12.85 -7.28 18.68
CA GLN A 8 -13.22 -6.40 19.81
C GLN A 8 -11.99 -5.68 20.37
N ARG A 9 -10.85 -6.36 20.53
CA ARG A 9 -9.60 -5.72 20.93
C ARG A 9 -9.16 -4.66 19.95
N GLN A 10 -9.29 -4.93 18.65
CA GLN A 10 -8.96 -3.96 17.60
C GLN A 10 -9.89 -2.74 17.62
N SER A 11 -11.20 -2.94 17.82
CA SER A 11 -12.15 -1.83 17.98
C SER A 11 -11.80 -0.93 19.17
N VAL A 12 -11.38 -1.52 20.29
CA VAL A 12 -10.90 -0.76 21.46
C VAL A 12 -9.62 0.02 21.15
N ALA A 13 -8.69 -0.57 20.37
CA ALA A 13 -7.46 0.12 19.97
C ALA A 13 -7.77 1.33 19.05
N ILE A 14 -8.69 1.18 18.10
CA ILE A 14 -9.17 2.27 17.23
C ILE A 14 -9.84 3.36 18.07
N ALA A 15 -10.75 3.00 18.98
CA ALA A 15 -11.42 3.96 19.85
C ALA A 15 -10.41 4.76 20.69
N ARG A 16 -9.37 4.10 21.24
CA ARG A 16 -8.30 4.76 21.98
C ARG A 16 -7.53 5.77 21.13
N ALA A 17 -7.25 5.44 19.87
CA ALA A 17 -6.54 6.33 18.95
C ALA A 17 -7.39 7.57 18.62
N LEU A 18 -8.70 7.41 18.52
CA LEU A 18 -9.62 8.47 18.07
C LEU A 18 -10.20 9.33 19.19
N ILE A 19 -10.10 8.92 20.46
CA ILE A 19 -10.69 9.64 21.63
C ILE A 19 -10.17 11.06 21.75
N MET A 20 -8.93 11.32 21.32
CA MET A 20 -8.31 12.66 21.33
C MET A 20 -8.68 13.52 20.13
N LYS A 21 -9.56 13.02 19.26
CA LYS A 21 -9.98 13.68 18.00
C LYS A 21 -8.78 14.13 17.15
N PRO A 22 -7.83 13.24 16.84
CA PRO A 22 -6.67 13.57 16.03
C PRO A 22 -7.10 13.90 14.60
N LYS A 23 -6.30 14.68 13.88
CA LYS A 23 -6.47 14.91 12.44
C LYS A 23 -5.78 13.81 11.60
N PHE A 24 -4.83 13.12 12.19
CA PHE A 24 -3.99 12.13 11.52
C PHE A 24 -3.68 10.96 12.45
N VAL A 25 -3.78 9.73 11.94
CA VAL A 25 -3.50 8.49 12.69
C VAL A 25 -2.60 7.59 11.85
N ILE A 26 -1.59 7.01 12.47
CA ILE A 26 -0.74 5.97 11.88
C ILE A 26 -1.28 4.61 12.29
N CYS A 27 -1.56 3.76 11.32
CA CYS A 27 -2.05 2.40 11.50
C CYS A 27 -1.03 1.42 10.94
N ASP A 28 -0.30 0.75 11.81
CA ASP A 28 0.71 -0.24 11.44
C ASP A 28 0.10 -1.65 11.51
N GLU A 29 -0.11 -2.25 10.33
CA GLU A 29 -0.74 -3.57 10.13
C GLU A 29 -2.00 -3.82 10.99
N PRO A 30 -2.97 -2.89 11.06
CA PRO A 30 -4.03 -2.93 12.06
C PRO A 30 -4.99 -4.12 11.93
N THR A 31 -4.96 -4.83 10.80
CA THR A 31 -5.88 -5.95 10.51
C THR A 31 -5.19 -7.27 10.21
N SER A 32 -3.84 -7.35 10.32
CA SER A 32 -3.06 -8.53 9.93
C SER A 32 -3.37 -9.78 10.75
N MET A 33 -3.73 -9.61 12.03
CA MET A 33 -4.02 -10.72 12.97
C MET A 33 -5.50 -11.10 13.05
N LEU A 34 -6.34 -10.62 12.10
CA LEU A 34 -7.79 -10.84 12.12
C LEU A 34 -8.20 -11.81 11.04
N ASP A 35 -9.23 -12.62 11.34
CA ASP A 35 -9.92 -13.44 10.35
C ASP A 35 -10.51 -12.58 9.22
N VAL A 36 -10.63 -13.12 8.02
CA VAL A 36 -11.02 -12.39 6.80
C VAL A 36 -12.34 -11.61 6.98
N SER A 37 -13.36 -12.21 7.57
CA SER A 37 -14.67 -11.56 7.77
C SER A 37 -14.60 -10.41 8.78
N ILE A 38 -13.84 -10.60 9.86
CA ILE A 38 -13.62 -9.57 10.89
C ILE A 38 -12.76 -8.45 10.33
N ARG A 39 -11.75 -8.78 9.52
CA ARG A 39 -10.88 -7.81 8.84
C ARG A 39 -11.68 -6.82 8.01
N ILE A 40 -12.59 -7.31 7.16
CA ILE A 40 -13.45 -6.47 6.33
C ILE A 40 -14.30 -5.54 7.21
N SER A 41 -14.94 -6.07 8.25
CA SER A 41 -15.77 -5.26 9.15
C SER A 41 -14.99 -4.15 9.86
N ILE A 42 -13.73 -4.42 10.24
CA ILE A 42 -12.86 -3.40 10.85
C ILE A 42 -12.41 -2.36 9.83
N MET A 43 -12.11 -2.77 8.60
CA MET A 43 -11.76 -1.84 7.51
C MET A 43 -12.94 -0.91 7.19
N ASP A 44 -14.16 -1.44 7.07
CA ASP A 44 -15.37 -0.65 6.87
C ASP A 44 -15.60 0.37 7.99
N LEU A 45 -15.41 -0.07 9.24
CA LEU A 45 -15.48 0.81 10.39
C LEU A 45 -14.44 1.95 10.30
N MET A 46 -13.19 1.64 9.94
CA MET A 46 -12.14 2.64 9.80
C MET A 46 -12.45 3.64 8.69
N VAL A 47 -12.94 3.17 7.53
CA VAL A 47 -13.34 4.05 6.42
C VAL A 47 -14.48 4.97 6.81
N SER A 48 -15.52 4.48 7.53
CA SER A 48 -16.61 5.33 8.01
C SER A 48 -16.12 6.38 9.01
N LEU A 49 -15.29 5.96 9.97
CA LEU A 49 -14.72 6.87 10.97
C LEU A 49 -13.81 7.93 10.36
N ALA A 50 -13.06 7.60 9.30
CA ALA A 50 -12.25 8.58 8.56
C ALA A 50 -13.13 9.71 8.02
N LYS A 51 -14.26 9.37 7.42
CA LYS A 51 -15.23 10.33 6.85
C LYS A 51 -15.96 11.11 7.93
N ASP A 52 -16.51 10.42 8.93
CA ASP A 52 -17.36 11.01 9.97
C ASP A 52 -16.58 11.98 10.88
N LEU A 53 -15.32 11.66 11.15
CA LEU A 53 -14.45 12.43 12.04
C LEU A 53 -13.45 13.31 11.29
N ASN A 54 -13.43 13.26 9.95
CA ASN A 54 -12.48 13.96 9.09
C ASN A 54 -11.01 13.70 9.50
N VAL A 55 -10.68 12.43 9.66
CA VAL A 55 -9.35 11.93 10.05
C VAL A 55 -8.64 11.34 8.84
N SER A 56 -7.38 11.68 8.66
CA SER A 56 -6.52 11.03 7.66
C SER A 56 -5.75 9.87 8.29
N TYR A 57 -5.63 8.76 7.55
CA TYR A 57 -4.84 7.60 7.96
C TYR A 57 -3.56 7.46 7.13
N LEU A 58 -2.44 7.18 7.79
CA LEU A 58 -1.31 6.51 7.18
C LEU A 58 -1.43 5.02 7.49
N TYR A 59 -1.81 4.24 6.50
CA TYR A 59 -2.04 2.81 6.64
C TYR A 59 -0.82 2.02 6.14
N ILE A 60 -0.12 1.33 7.03
CA ILE A 60 1.03 0.51 6.71
C ILE A 60 0.56 -0.94 6.59
N THR A 61 0.84 -1.57 5.46
CA THR A 61 0.48 -2.96 5.18
C THR A 61 1.42 -3.58 4.15
N HIS A 62 1.57 -4.90 4.21
CA HIS A 62 2.21 -5.70 3.16
C HIS A 62 1.20 -6.27 2.15
N ASP A 63 -0.10 -6.10 2.40
CA ASP A 63 -1.19 -6.63 1.57
C ASP A 63 -1.73 -5.54 0.63
N LEU A 64 -1.42 -5.65 -0.65
CA LEU A 64 -1.84 -4.67 -1.66
C LEU A 64 -3.36 -4.69 -1.91
N ALA A 65 -4.04 -5.82 -1.67
CA ALA A 65 -5.50 -5.87 -1.76
C ALA A 65 -6.15 -5.04 -0.65
N VAL A 66 -5.58 -5.09 0.56
CA VAL A 66 -5.97 -4.23 1.68
C VAL A 66 -5.69 -2.76 1.36
N ALA A 67 -4.51 -2.44 0.84
CA ALA A 67 -4.16 -1.08 0.44
C ALA A 67 -5.12 -0.52 -0.62
N ARG A 68 -5.49 -1.35 -1.63
CA ARG A 68 -6.47 -0.97 -2.66
C ARG A 68 -7.84 -0.61 -2.06
N TYR A 69 -8.26 -1.36 -1.03
CA TYR A 69 -9.56 -1.14 -0.39
C TYR A 69 -9.58 0.10 0.50
N MET A 70 -8.47 0.36 1.20
CA MET A 70 -8.39 1.36 2.26
C MET A 70 -7.88 2.73 1.83
N CYS A 71 -7.04 2.80 0.77
CA CYS A 71 -6.22 3.97 0.51
C CYS A 71 -6.60 4.68 -0.79
N ASP A 72 -6.66 6.01 -0.76
CA ASP A 72 -6.79 6.85 -1.96
C ASP A 72 -5.48 6.90 -2.75
N ARG A 73 -4.34 6.83 -2.05
CA ARG A 73 -2.99 6.84 -2.62
C ARG A 73 -2.14 5.75 -1.98
N ILE A 74 -1.25 5.17 -2.77
CA ILE A 74 -0.32 4.14 -2.30
C ILE A 74 1.12 4.60 -2.54
N ALA A 75 1.94 4.49 -1.49
CA ALA A 75 3.39 4.61 -1.57
C ALA A 75 4.00 3.20 -1.43
N VAL A 76 4.71 2.75 -2.45
CA VAL A 76 5.44 1.48 -2.42
C VAL A 76 6.83 1.73 -1.86
N MET A 77 7.20 0.96 -0.84
CA MET A 77 8.51 1.04 -0.21
C MET A 77 9.35 -0.21 -0.52
N TYR A 78 10.62 0.01 -0.79
CA TYR A 78 11.62 -1.05 -0.95
C TYR A 78 12.93 -0.62 -0.29
N ASN A 79 13.53 -1.50 0.51
CA ASN A 79 14.79 -1.24 1.24
C ASN A 79 14.80 0.11 1.98
N GLY A 80 13.68 0.46 2.64
CA GLY A 80 13.56 1.69 3.43
C GLY A 80 13.31 2.96 2.62
N LYS A 81 13.16 2.88 1.30
CA LYS A 81 12.92 4.00 0.38
C LYS A 81 11.56 3.91 -0.29
N ILE A 82 10.92 5.05 -0.55
CA ILE A 82 9.73 5.10 -1.41
C ILE A 82 10.21 4.99 -2.86
N VAL A 83 9.78 3.95 -3.55
CA VAL A 83 10.15 3.68 -4.95
C VAL A 83 9.07 4.12 -5.94
N GLU A 84 7.81 4.17 -5.50
CA GLU A 84 6.70 4.61 -6.33
C GLU A 84 5.56 5.15 -5.45
N LEU A 85 4.88 6.21 -5.91
CA LEU A 85 3.77 6.86 -5.21
C LEU A 85 2.77 7.37 -6.23
N ALA A 86 1.52 6.89 -6.17
CA ALA A 86 0.45 7.38 -7.02
C ALA A 86 -0.92 7.24 -6.36
N GLU A 87 -1.97 7.71 -7.05
CA GLU A 87 -3.34 7.33 -6.74
C GLU A 87 -3.51 5.81 -6.89
N THR A 88 -4.33 5.21 -6.05
CA THR A 88 -4.45 3.75 -5.94
C THR A 88 -4.75 3.07 -7.27
N GLU A 89 -5.75 3.53 -8.00
CA GLU A 89 -6.13 2.92 -9.27
C GLU A 89 -5.10 3.19 -10.39
N GLU A 90 -4.41 4.33 -10.35
CA GLU A 90 -3.33 4.64 -11.29
C GLU A 90 -2.14 3.71 -11.07
N LEU A 91 -1.68 3.56 -9.83
CA LEU A 91 -0.57 2.67 -9.48
C LEU A 91 -0.85 1.21 -9.86
N LEU A 92 -2.09 0.74 -9.66
CA LEU A 92 -2.45 -0.64 -9.97
C LEU A 92 -2.59 -0.92 -11.47
N LYS A 93 -3.02 0.08 -12.26
CA LYS A 93 -3.19 -0.06 -13.72
C LYS A 93 -1.89 0.18 -14.48
N ASN A 94 -1.12 1.16 -14.06
CA ASN A 94 0.05 1.67 -14.75
C ASN A 94 1.31 1.66 -13.86
N PRO A 95 1.69 0.54 -13.22
CA PRO A 95 2.90 0.50 -12.40
C PRO A 95 4.13 0.74 -13.26
N ILE A 96 5.04 1.58 -12.78
CA ILE A 96 6.25 1.95 -13.51
C ILE A 96 7.46 1.21 -12.95
N HIS A 97 7.66 1.26 -11.62
CA HIS A 97 8.82 0.68 -10.98
C HIS A 97 8.82 -0.86 -11.06
N PRO A 98 9.95 -1.52 -11.39
CA PRO A 98 10.01 -2.99 -11.53
C PRO A 98 9.52 -3.73 -10.29
N TYR A 99 9.88 -3.26 -9.09
CA TYR A 99 9.41 -3.86 -7.84
C TYR A 99 7.88 -3.78 -7.68
N THR A 100 7.27 -2.64 -8.03
CA THR A 100 5.81 -2.47 -7.99
C THR A 100 5.12 -3.41 -8.97
N LYS A 101 5.65 -3.54 -10.20
CA LYS A 101 5.14 -4.50 -11.21
C LYS A 101 5.15 -5.93 -10.67
N ARG A 102 6.25 -6.33 -10.05
CA ARG A 102 6.38 -7.66 -9.42
C ARG A 102 5.37 -7.82 -8.27
N LEU A 103 5.26 -6.81 -7.40
CA LEU A 103 4.34 -6.85 -6.26
C LEU A 103 2.89 -7.03 -6.74
N ILE A 104 2.46 -6.27 -7.74
CA ILE A 104 1.13 -6.37 -8.33
C ILE A 104 0.93 -7.72 -9.03
N SER A 105 1.91 -8.21 -9.79
CA SER A 105 1.83 -9.51 -10.45
C SER A 105 1.73 -10.70 -9.48
N SER A 106 2.07 -10.51 -8.21
CA SER A 106 1.96 -11.53 -7.19
C SER A 106 0.56 -11.64 -6.57
N ILE A 107 -0.33 -10.68 -6.82
CA ILE A 107 -1.70 -10.72 -6.30
C ILE A 107 -2.46 -11.88 -6.97
N PRO A 108 -3.10 -12.78 -6.21
CA PRO A 108 -3.95 -13.82 -6.77
C PRO A 108 -5.18 -13.19 -7.46
N VAL A 109 -5.40 -13.51 -8.72
CA VAL A 109 -6.64 -13.16 -9.41
C VAL A 109 -7.61 -14.34 -9.23
N PRO A 110 -8.81 -14.14 -8.71
CA PRO A 110 -9.78 -15.21 -8.47
C PRO A 110 -10.50 -15.69 -9.75
N ASP A 111 -9.85 -15.59 -10.90
CA ASP A 111 -10.35 -16.07 -12.19
C ASP A 111 -9.49 -17.26 -12.65
N PRO A 112 -10.03 -18.50 -12.70
CA PRO A 112 -9.27 -19.67 -13.11
C PRO A 112 -8.89 -19.66 -14.61
N THR A 113 -9.51 -18.78 -15.41
CA THR A 113 -9.19 -18.61 -16.84
C THR A 113 -8.14 -17.53 -17.10
N TYR A 114 -7.75 -16.79 -16.05
CA TYR A 114 -6.78 -15.72 -16.17
C TYR A 114 -5.37 -16.29 -16.29
N GLU A 115 -4.78 -16.14 -17.47
CA GLU A 115 -3.35 -16.40 -17.66
C GLU A 115 -2.52 -15.35 -16.90
N ARG A 116 -1.91 -15.77 -15.81
CA ARG A 116 -1.09 -14.92 -14.95
C ARG A 116 0.12 -14.39 -15.74
N LYS A 117 0.14 -13.10 -16.05
CA LYS A 117 1.35 -12.43 -16.53
C LYS A 117 2.31 -12.29 -15.34
N VAL A 118 3.20 -13.26 -15.17
CA VAL A 118 4.29 -13.15 -14.19
C VAL A 118 5.29 -12.13 -14.74
N TYR A 119 5.48 -11.05 -14.01
CA TYR A 119 6.56 -10.12 -14.32
C TYR A 119 7.86 -10.73 -13.81
N GLU A 120 8.67 -11.25 -14.74
CA GLU A 120 10.02 -11.73 -14.42
C GLU A 120 10.95 -10.53 -14.27
N ILE A 121 11.52 -10.35 -13.08
CA ILE A 121 12.56 -9.36 -12.87
C ILE A 121 13.78 -9.82 -13.63
N THR A 122 14.23 -9.02 -14.59
CA THR A 122 15.48 -9.25 -15.31
C THR A 122 16.68 -8.91 -14.42
N LYS A 123 17.89 -9.36 -14.80
CA LYS A 123 19.12 -8.94 -14.11
C LYS A 123 19.29 -7.42 -14.10
N ASN A 124 18.90 -6.74 -15.19
CA ASN A 124 18.95 -5.29 -15.27
C ASN A 124 18.00 -4.63 -14.24
N ASP A 125 16.80 -5.19 -14.04
CA ASP A 125 15.86 -4.71 -13.02
C ASP A 125 16.43 -4.88 -11.61
N LEU A 126 17.18 -5.96 -11.34
CA LEU A 126 17.85 -6.18 -10.04
C LEU A 126 19.02 -5.21 -9.84
N ASP A 127 19.83 -4.99 -10.87
CA ASP A 127 20.93 -4.03 -10.84
C ASP A 127 20.39 -2.60 -10.65
N ASP A 128 19.28 -2.25 -11.27
CA ASP A 128 18.58 -0.98 -11.07
C ASP A 128 18.05 -0.84 -9.64
N ILE A 129 17.45 -1.90 -9.08
CA ILE A 129 16.96 -1.93 -7.70
C ILE A 129 18.12 -1.80 -6.69
N GLU A 130 19.27 -2.45 -6.93
CA GLU A 130 20.46 -2.34 -6.07
C GLU A 130 21.15 -0.99 -6.19
N ASN A 131 21.24 -0.42 -7.38
CA ASN A 131 21.81 0.90 -7.62
C ASN A 131 20.95 2.02 -7.03
N LEU A 132 19.65 1.86 -6.92
CA LEU A 132 18.74 2.77 -6.19
C LEU A 132 19.08 2.87 -4.70
N SER A 133 19.70 1.84 -4.11
CA SER A 133 20.13 1.89 -2.71
C SER A 133 21.29 2.86 -2.44
N ASN A 134 22.03 3.28 -3.46
CA ASN A 134 23.24 4.10 -3.34
C ASN A 134 23.10 5.57 -3.76
N ASN A 135 21.96 5.99 -4.33
CA ASN A 135 21.77 7.34 -4.86
C ASN A 135 20.66 8.14 -4.17
N LYS A 136 20.68 9.48 -4.34
CA LYS A 136 19.73 10.41 -3.72
C LYS A 136 18.29 10.03 -4.01
N ASP A 137 17.47 10.07 -2.95
CA ASP A 137 16.06 9.67 -2.94
C ASP A 137 15.16 10.72 -3.65
N GLU A 138 15.32 10.92 -4.94
CA GLU A 138 14.49 11.83 -5.71
C GLU A 138 13.38 11.05 -6.41
N LEU A 139 12.12 11.45 -6.14
CA LEU A 139 10.95 10.99 -6.85
C LEU A 139 10.70 11.92 -8.03
N TYR A 140 10.59 11.36 -9.22
CA TYR A 140 10.28 12.08 -10.46
C TYR A 140 8.79 12.03 -10.72
N ASP A 141 8.17 13.18 -10.99
CA ASP A 141 6.79 13.27 -11.42
C ASP A 141 6.67 12.83 -12.89
N THR A 142 5.99 11.74 -13.13
CA THR A 142 5.73 11.22 -14.49
C THR A 142 4.42 11.73 -15.08
N GLY A 143 3.75 12.64 -14.40
CA GLY A 143 2.40 13.14 -14.69
C GLY A 143 1.32 12.43 -13.86
N ASN A 144 0.12 13.00 -13.84
CA ASN A 144 -1.05 12.46 -13.12
C ASN A 144 -0.81 12.23 -11.61
N ASN A 145 0.02 13.03 -10.95
CA ASN A 145 0.43 12.81 -9.54
C ASN A 145 1.07 11.43 -9.31
N HIS A 146 1.72 10.88 -10.33
CA HIS A 146 2.42 9.61 -10.27
C HIS A 146 3.93 9.87 -10.17
N TYR A 147 4.53 9.45 -9.09
CA TYR A 147 5.93 9.70 -8.76
C TYR A 147 6.68 8.38 -8.69
N VAL A 148 7.87 8.35 -9.28
CA VAL A 148 8.70 7.15 -9.34
C VAL A 148 10.15 7.50 -9.03
N SER A 149 10.82 6.64 -8.28
CA SER A 149 12.25 6.73 -8.02
C SER A 149 12.98 5.95 -9.12
N THR A 150 13.51 6.64 -10.13
CA THR A 150 14.32 5.99 -11.14
C THR A 150 15.56 6.79 -11.45
N HIS A 151 16.67 6.08 -11.68
CA HIS A 151 17.89 6.65 -12.19
C HIS A 151 17.97 6.62 -13.72
N LYS A 152 17.17 5.82 -14.39
CA LYS A 152 17.08 5.72 -15.84
C LYS A 152 15.76 5.12 -16.28
N ILE A 153 14.77 5.94 -16.56
CA ILE A 153 13.82 5.60 -17.62
C ILE A 153 14.40 6.18 -18.89
N GLU A 154 15.29 5.43 -19.58
CA GLU A 154 15.68 5.75 -20.94
C GLU A 154 14.39 5.69 -21.79
N GLY A 155 13.91 6.85 -22.21
CA GLY A 155 12.76 6.98 -23.12
C GLY A 155 11.52 7.68 -22.56
N LEU A 156 11.54 8.27 -21.36
CA LEU A 156 10.40 9.01 -20.79
C LEU A 156 10.70 10.52 -20.56
N ILE A 157 11.80 11.03 -21.08
CA ILE A 157 12.10 12.48 -21.21
C ILE A 157 12.33 12.80 -22.66
#